data_c802df2aa8b9ec28cbe78e91211c517b
#
_entry.id   c802df2aa8b9ec28cbe78e91211c517b
#
_cell.length_a   1.000
_cell.length_b   1.000
_cell.length_c   1.000
_cell.angle_alpha   90.00
_cell.angle_beta   90.00
_cell.angle_gamma   90.00
#
_symmetry.space_group_name_H-M   'P 1'
#
loop_
_entity.id
_entity.type
_entity.pdbx_description
1 polymer ?
#
loop_
_entity_poly.entity_id
_entity_poly.type
_entity_poly.pdbx_seq_one_letter_code
_entity_poly.pdbx_strand_id
1 'polypeptide(L)'
;MKKALVIILFLLFAAGIYFNFMHTGSIFTDETAENDTDSTEVANDPQQETESDSTSEENSGEENNSEEEQTENTDALAFNESVIQEKYDERVANNEQLIVDILLPSYYSGDFADRLNEQVNSDSIQFNQIELTGNTTEMSELTVNDNSDVVIMDALQIADYNDEVLPERNLSNLTDAYMNLYNTDKTVILLGNPNAHEHENLAAELESDSEYFTGNDYFYIDNQEVMSDNPYDYDNNQLNPAIEDEMISNISGYLIQ
;
A
#
# COMPACT_ATOMS: atom_id res chain seq x y z
N MET A 1 -48.49 -20.16 -3.69
CA MET A 1 -47.77 -20.05 -2.38
C MET A 1 -46.29 -19.68 -2.54
N LYS A 2 -45.47 -20.29 -3.42
CA LYS A 2 -44.01 -19.96 -3.55
C LYS A 2 -43.76 -18.51 -3.97
N LYS A 3 -44.57 -17.91 -4.86
CA LYS A 3 -44.39 -16.49 -5.28
C LYS A 3 -44.68 -15.48 -4.17
N ALA A 4 -45.66 -15.76 -3.30
CA ALA A 4 -45.97 -14.90 -2.17
C ALA A 4 -44.84 -14.91 -1.11
N LEU A 5 -44.21 -16.06 -0.90
CA LEU A 5 -43.10 -16.22 0.04
C LEU A 5 -41.85 -15.42 -0.41
N VAL A 6 -41.55 -15.37 -1.70
CA VAL A 6 -40.45 -14.58 -2.28
C VAL A 6 -40.70 -13.08 -2.11
N ILE A 7 -41.94 -12.63 -2.31
CA ILE A 7 -42.32 -11.21 -2.11
C ILE A 7 -42.13 -10.79 -0.64
N ILE A 8 -42.57 -11.63 0.31
CA ILE A 8 -42.42 -11.38 1.74
C ILE A 8 -40.94 -11.33 2.12
N LEU A 9 -40.12 -12.24 1.60
CA LEU A 9 -38.65 -12.25 1.87
C LEU A 9 -37.99 -10.97 1.34
N PHE A 10 -38.38 -10.49 0.17
CA PHE A 10 -37.87 -9.26 -0.42
C PHE A 10 -38.27 -8.01 0.38
N LEU A 11 -39.49 -7.98 0.91
CA LEU A 11 -39.94 -6.89 1.77
C LEU A 11 -39.22 -6.85 3.13
N LEU A 12 -38.92 -8.02 3.71
CA LEU A 12 -38.13 -8.13 4.94
C LEU A 12 -36.69 -7.69 4.71
N PHE A 13 -36.09 -8.04 3.58
CA PHE A 13 -34.75 -7.63 3.19
C PHE A 13 -34.67 -6.09 2.99
N ALA A 14 -35.62 -5.50 2.27
CA ALA A 14 -35.72 -4.05 2.08
C ALA A 14 -35.93 -3.31 3.39
N ALA A 15 -36.74 -3.84 4.31
CA ALA A 15 -36.92 -3.29 5.64
C ALA A 15 -35.63 -3.37 6.48
N GLY A 16 -34.87 -4.45 6.38
CA GLY A 16 -33.58 -4.61 7.05
C GLY A 16 -32.55 -3.58 6.61
N ILE A 17 -32.45 -3.33 5.30
CA ILE A 17 -31.55 -2.30 4.75
C ILE A 17 -31.98 -0.92 5.23
N TYR A 18 -33.29 -0.61 5.21
CA TYR A 18 -33.83 0.68 5.67
C TYR A 18 -33.55 0.93 7.15
N PHE A 19 -33.71 -0.08 8.01
CA PHE A 19 -33.39 0.04 9.43
C PHE A 19 -31.89 0.20 9.70
N ASN A 20 -31.05 -0.50 8.97
CA ASN A 20 -29.59 -0.37 9.10
C ASN A 20 -29.13 1.04 8.69
N PHE A 21 -29.68 1.59 7.60
CA PHE A 21 -29.32 2.94 7.12
C PHE A 21 -29.82 4.07 8.04
N MET A 22 -30.98 3.88 8.73
CA MET A 22 -31.53 4.88 9.64
C MET A 22 -30.91 4.84 11.05
N HIS A 23 -30.34 3.71 11.47
CA HIS A 23 -29.76 3.60 12.81
C HIS A 23 -28.25 3.94 12.87
N THR A 24 -27.54 4.01 11.75
CA THR A 24 -26.13 4.43 11.70
C THR A 24 -25.95 5.94 11.56
N GLY A 25 -27.03 6.72 11.51
CA GLY A 25 -27.04 8.17 11.26
C GLY A 25 -27.20 9.07 12.50
N SER A 26 -26.85 8.64 13.72
CA SER A 26 -27.08 9.52 14.88
C SER A 26 -26.19 9.18 16.08
N ILE A 27 -24.89 9.40 16.00
CA ILE A 27 -24.03 9.65 17.18
C ILE A 27 -22.96 10.69 16.78
N PHE A 28 -23.38 11.94 16.63
CA PHE A 28 -22.53 13.11 16.84
C PHE A 28 -23.38 14.15 17.53
N THR A 29 -23.36 14.14 18.84
CA THR A 29 -23.78 15.27 19.67
C THR A 29 -22.52 15.95 20.17
N ASP A 30 -22.33 17.09 19.62
CA ASP A 30 -21.67 18.32 20.04
C ASP A 30 -21.57 18.46 21.57
N GLU A 31 -20.36 18.60 22.10
CA GLU A 31 -20.15 19.24 23.41
C GLU A 31 -19.03 20.28 23.25
N THR A 32 -19.48 21.50 23.00
CA THR A 32 -18.78 22.75 23.20
C THR A 32 -18.40 22.91 24.67
N ALA A 33 -17.11 23.07 24.95
CA ALA A 33 -16.64 23.71 26.17
C ALA A 33 -15.69 24.85 25.80
N GLU A 34 -16.23 26.05 25.96
CA GLU A 34 -15.48 27.30 26.01
C GLU A 34 -14.41 27.27 27.09
N ASN A 35 -13.21 27.76 26.79
CA ASN A 35 -12.42 28.47 27.79
C ASN A 35 -11.55 29.54 27.14
N ASP A 36 -11.91 30.76 27.45
CA ASP A 36 -11.18 32.02 27.31
C ASP A 36 -9.83 32.00 28.04
N THR A 37 -8.84 32.61 27.48
CA THR A 37 -7.95 33.66 28.09
C THR A 37 -6.81 34.00 27.13
N ASP A 38 -6.89 35.14 26.49
CA ASP A 38 -6.24 36.45 26.76
C ASP A 38 -4.75 36.57 26.38
N SER A 39 -4.52 37.48 25.42
CA SER A 39 -3.45 38.47 25.25
C SER A 39 -1.98 38.05 25.11
N THR A 40 -1.28 38.39 24.03
CA THR A 40 -0.54 39.67 23.91
C THR A 40 0.09 39.80 22.51
N GLU A 41 -0.15 40.98 21.90
CA GLU A 41 0.58 41.55 20.77
C GLU A 41 2.07 41.74 21.07
N VAL A 42 2.96 41.57 20.06
CA VAL A 42 4.00 42.59 19.76
C VAL A 42 4.41 42.44 18.28
N ALA A 43 4.21 43.52 17.55
CA ALA A 43 4.75 43.82 16.24
C ALA A 43 6.24 44.08 16.25
N ASN A 44 6.92 43.76 15.12
CA ASN A 44 7.93 44.65 14.50
C ASN A 44 8.41 44.09 13.16
N ASP A 45 8.08 44.86 12.12
CA ASP A 45 8.84 44.97 10.86
C ASP A 45 9.89 46.06 11.04
N PRO A 46 11.04 46.23 10.32
CA PRO A 46 11.02 46.55 8.91
C PRO A 46 12.23 46.08 8.04
N GLN A 47 11.93 45.93 6.72
CA GLN A 47 12.73 46.32 5.53
C GLN A 47 14.28 46.32 5.58
N GLN A 48 14.90 45.70 4.56
CA GLN A 48 15.88 46.38 3.72
C GLN A 48 16.05 45.71 2.34
N GLU A 49 15.77 46.53 1.32
CA GLU A 49 16.11 46.36 -0.09
C GLU A 49 17.64 46.47 -0.28
N THR A 50 18.16 45.77 -1.30
CA THR A 50 19.31 46.25 -2.08
C THR A 50 19.23 45.71 -3.52
N GLU A 51 19.03 46.62 -4.44
CA GLU A 51 19.28 46.51 -5.88
C GLU A 51 20.78 46.53 -6.19
N SER A 52 21.16 45.88 -7.31
CA SER A 52 22.28 46.28 -8.21
C SER A 52 22.29 45.32 -9.40
N ASP A 53 21.84 45.65 -10.52
CA ASP A 53 22.19 46.38 -11.70
C ASP A 53 23.37 45.80 -12.55
N SER A 54 22.99 45.57 -13.86
CA SER A 54 23.74 45.58 -15.12
C SER A 54 24.83 44.55 -15.38
N THR A 55 24.87 43.86 -16.54
CA THR A 55 25.16 44.41 -17.87
C THR A 55 24.99 43.33 -18.96
N SER A 56 24.48 43.74 -20.11
CA SER A 56 24.37 43.03 -21.37
C SER A 56 25.74 42.70 -21.99
N GLU A 57 25.84 41.55 -22.69
CA GLU A 57 26.59 41.48 -23.97
C GLU A 57 25.96 40.41 -24.87
N GLU A 58 25.54 40.86 -26.05
CA GLU A 58 25.19 40.07 -27.23
C GLU A 58 26.41 39.29 -27.72
N ASN A 59 26.21 38.02 -28.08
CA ASN A 59 26.96 37.48 -29.20
C ASN A 59 26.13 36.45 -30.00
N SER A 60 26.12 36.66 -31.27
CA SER A 60 25.39 36.02 -32.35
C SER A 60 25.90 34.61 -32.67
N GLY A 61 24.97 33.71 -33.00
CA GLY A 61 25.05 32.82 -34.17
C GLY A 61 25.85 31.55 -34.02
N GLU A 62 25.09 30.46 -33.98
CA GLU A 62 25.31 29.30 -34.87
C GLU A 62 24.11 28.36 -34.70
N GLU A 63 23.38 28.20 -35.80
CA GLU A 63 22.40 27.12 -35.99
C GLU A 63 23.17 25.80 -35.87
N ASN A 64 23.01 25.08 -34.79
CA ASN A 64 23.38 23.68 -34.71
C ASN A 64 22.08 22.87 -34.63
N ASN A 65 21.72 22.34 -35.80
CA ASN A 65 20.66 21.37 -35.99
C ASN A 65 21.11 20.08 -35.23
N SER A 66 20.84 20.01 -33.93
CA SER A 66 20.89 18.77 -33.17
C SER A 66 19.60 18.02 -33.46
N GLU A 67 19.69 17.02 -34.32
CA GLU A 67 18.78 15.89 -34.26
C GLU A 67 18.75 15.44 -32.80
N GLU A 68 17.64 15.68 -32.13
CA GLU A 68 17.33 14.99 -30.88
C GLU A 68 17.26 13.50 -31.23
N GLU A 69 18.38 12.81 -31.03
CA GLU A 69 18.32 11.38 -30.79
C GLU A 69 17.39 11.21 -29.59
N GLN A 70 16.14 10.85 -29.88
CA GLN A 70 15.31 10.15 -28.90
C GLN A 70 16.10 8.92 -28.53
N THR A 71 16.81 9.00 -27.41
CA THR A 71 17.27 7.80 -26.71
C THR A 71 15.99 7.05 -26.39
N GLU A 72 15.70 6.01 -27.19
CA GLU A 72 14.75 4.98 -26.81
C GLU A 72 15.17 4.56 -25.41
N ASN A 73 14.31 4.86 -24.43
CA ASN A 73 14.50 4.44 -23.06
C ASN A 73 14.37 2.92 -23.07
N THR A 74 15.51 2.22 -23.11
CA THR A 74 15.58 0.76 -23.23
C THR A 74 15.19 0.04 -21.94
N ASP A 75 14.75 0.78 -20.91
CA ASP A 75 14.35 0.28 -19.59
C ASP A 75 12.83 0.43 -19.32
N ALA A 76 12.01 0.47 -20.37
CA ALA A 76 10.56 0.50 -20.15
C ALA A 76 10.10 -0.83 -19.54
N LEU A 77 9.60 -0.78 -18.29
CA LEU A 77 9.01 -1.93 -17.62
C LEU A 77 7.63 -2.24 -18.19
N ALA A 78 7.32 -3.54 -18.27
CA ALA A 78 5.98 -4.01 -18.61
C ALA A 78 5.37 -4.68 -17.37
N PHE A 79 4.23 -4.18 -16.92
CA PHE A 79 3.54 -4.69 -15.74
C PHE A 79 2.47 -5.72 -16.12
N ASN A 80 2.24 -6.69 -15.24
CA ASN A 80 1.20 -7.69 -15.43
C ASN A 80 -0.20 -7.09 -15.27
N GLU A 81 -0.36 -6.15 -14.33
CA GLU A 81 -1.63 -5.51 -14.04
C GLU A 81 -1.77 -4.19 -14.81
N SER A 82 -2.83 -4.07 -15.62
CA SER A 82 -3.05 -2.88 -16.47
C SER A 82 -3.17 -1.59 -15.68
N VAL A 83 -3.74 -1.63 -14.47
CA VAL A 83 -3.88 -0.44 -13.60
C VAL A 83 -2.52 0.08 -13.12
N ILE A 84 -1.54 -0.81 -12.91
CA ILE A 84 -0.18 -0.44 -12.55
C ILE A 84 0.55 0.10 -13.78
N GLN A 85 0.36 -0.55 -14.94
CA GLN A 85 0.94 -0.08 -16.21
C GLN A 85 0.49 1.34 -16.54
N GLU A 86 -0.80 1.65 -16.39
CA GLU A 86 -1.33 3.01 -16.65
C GLU A 86 -0.66 4.06 -15.75
N LYS A 87 -0.51 3.79 -14.46
CA LYS A 87 0.18 4.69 -13.52
C LYS A 87 1.66 4.85 -13.88
N TYR A 88 2.33 3.74 -14.21
CA TYR A 88 3.72 3.75 -14.65
C TYR A 88 3.92 4.61 -15.90
N ASP A 89 3.10 4.41 -16.93
CA ASP A 89 3.18 5.16 -18.18
C ASP A 89 2.96 6.68 -17.95
N GLU A 90 2.04 7.03 -17.05
CA GLU A 90 1.80 8.42 -16.65
C GLU A 90 3.03 9.03 -15.96
N ARG A 91 3.65 8.31 -15.02
CA ARG A 91 4.87 8.75 -14.31
C ARG A 91 6.04 8.94 -15.27
N VAL A 92 6.30 7.95 -16.11
CA VAL A 92 7.40 8.01 -17.09
C VAL A 92 7.19 9.16 -18.09
N ALA A 93 5.95 9.39 -18.56
CA ALA A 93 5.64 10.52 -19.43
C ALA A 93 5.94 11.89 -18.79
N ASN A 94 5.90 11.96 -17.44
CA ASN A 94 6.24 13.15 -16.66
C ASN A 94 7.71 13.19 -16.22
N ASN A 95 8.54 12.23 -16.62
CA ASN A 95 9.91 12.00 -16.14
C ASN A 95 9.96 11.77 -14.61
N GLU A 96 8.97 11.07 -14.05
CA GLU A 96 8.87 10.68 -12.67
C GLU A 96 8.98 9.16 -12.54
N GLN A 97 9.29 8.68 -11.34
CA GLN A 97 9.30 7.25 -11.00
C GLN A 97 7.91 6.81 -10.53
N LEU A 98 7.54 5.56 -10.83
CA LEU A 98 6.45 4.89 -10.13
C LEU A 98 6.88 4.64 -8.67
N ILE A 99 6.12 5.12 -7.71
CA ILE A 99 6.42 4.96 -6.29
C ILE A 99 5.59 3.83 -5.69
N VAL A 100 6.27 2.84 -5.14
CA VAL A 100 5.68 1.68 -4.48
C VAL A 100 6.07 1.67 -3.01
N ASP A 101 5.12 1.87 -2.12
CA ASP A 101 5.33 1.70 -0.69
C ASP A 101 5.08 0.24 -0.31
N ILE A 102 6.01 -0.36 0.45
CA ILE A 102 5.89 -1.70 0.97
C ILE A 102 5.76 -1.63 2.50
N LEU A 103 4.61 -2.02 3.01
CA LEU A 103 4.31 -2.02 4.44
C LEU A 103 4.63 -3.40 5.01
N LEU A 104 5.70 -3.49 5.80
CA LEU A 104 6.22 -4.74 6.34
C LEU A 104 6.40 -4.68 7.86
N PRO A 105 5.99 -5.70 8.62
CA PRO A 105 6.30 -5.82 10.03
C PRO A 105 7.79 -6.08 10.29
N SER A 106 8.20 -5.89 11.54
CA SER A 106 9.61 -5.94 11.97
C SER A 106 10.28 -7.31 11.85
N TYR A 107 9.53 -8.37 11.54
CA TYR A 107 10.14 -9.68 11.28
C TYR A 107 10.72 -9.81 9.86
N TYR A 108 10.51 -8.82 8.98
CA TYR A 108 11.28 -8.68 7.74
C TYR A 108 12.56 -7.88 7.98
N SER A 109 13.57 -8.12 7.15
CA SER A 109 14.81 -7.33 7.17
C SER A 109 14.53 -5.87 6.80
N GLY A 110 15.32 -4.96 7.39
CA GLY A 110 15.18 -3.52 7.12
C GLY A 110 15.67 -3.12 5.72
N ASP A 111 16.30 -4.04 4.97
CA ASP A 111 16.79 -3.84 3.61
C ASP A 111 15.94 -4.55 2.54
N PHE A 112 14.76 -5.05 2.90
CA PHE A 112 13.90 -5.80 1.99
C PHE A 112 13.54 -4.99 0.72
N ALA A 113 13.15 -3.72 0.87
CA ALA A 113 12.83 -2.86 -0.27
C ALA A 113 14.08 -2.52 -1.11
N ASP A 114 15.25 -2.37 -0.48
CA ASP A 114 16.51 -2.13 -1.20
C ASP A 114 16.86 -3.34 -2.08
N ARG A 115 16.71 -4.55 -1.55
CA ARG A 115 16.91 -5.80 -2.31
C ARG A 115 15.92 -5.94 -3.46
N LEU A 116 14.66 -5.51 -3.28
CA LEU A 116 13.67 -5.49 -4.35
C LEU A 116 14.02 -4.45 -5.43
N ASN A 117 14.50 -3.26 -5.04
CA ASN A 117 15.04 -2.27 -5.99
C ASN A 117 16.22 -2.85 -6.80
N GLU A 118 17.12 -3.57 -6.15
CA GLU A 118 18.24 -4.27 -6.82
C GLU A 118 17.76 -5.37 -7.76
N GLN A 119 16.74 -6.13 -7.36
CA GLN A 119 16.15 -7.22 -8.16
C GLN A 119 15.49 -6.68 -9.44
N VAL A 120 14.70 -5.60 -9.33
CA VAL A 120 14.03 -4.98 -10.48
C VAL A 120 15.00 -4.18 -11.33
N ASN A 121 16.01 -3.56 -10.73
CA ASN A 121 17.11 -2.85 -11.36
C ASN A 121 16.66 -1.86 -12.46
N SER A 122 15.75 -0.97 -12.12
CA SER A 122 15.24 0.08 -13.02
C SER A 122 15.14 1.43 -12.31
N ASP A 123 15.59 2.49 -12.99
CA ASP A 123 15.52 3.85 -12.49
C ASP A 123 14.10 4.46 -12.59
N SER A 124 13.14 3.75 -13.20
CA SER A 124 11.77 4.25 -13.43
C SER A 124 10.76 3.80 -12.37
N ILE A 125 11.19 3.00 -11.39
CA ILE A 125 10.38 2.56 -10.24
C ILE A 125 11.20 2.67 -8.96
N GLN A 126 10.54 2.99 -7.86
CA GLN A 126 11.15 3.08 -6.54
C GLN A 126 10.29 2.37 -5.51
N PHE A 127 10.89 1.39 -4.81
CA PHE A 127 10.28 0.72 -3.68
C PHE A 127 10.77 1.35 -2.37
N ASN A 128 9.83 1.68 -1.47
CA ASN A 128 10.14 2.23 -0.15
C ASN A 128 9.55 1.32 0.92
N GLN A 129 10.34 1.00 1.94
CA GLN A 129 9.84 0.22 3.08
C GLN A 129 9.25 1.13 4.14
N ILE A 130 8.04 0.79 4.60
CA ILE A 130 7.36 1.43 5.73
C ILE A 130 7.13 0.35 6.79
N GLU A 131 7.52 0.64 8.02
CA GLU A 131 7.29 -0.29 9.13
C GLU A 131 5.80 -0.40 9.45
N LEU A 132 5.30 -1.63 9.46
CA LEU A 132 3.95 -1.99 9.88
C LEU A 132 4.02 -2.57 11.30
N THR A 133 3.35 -1.92 12.24
CA THR A 133 3.39 -2.32 13.65
C THR A 133 2.12 -3.06 14.07
N GLY A 134 2.25 -3.96 15.03
CA GLY A 134 1.13 -4.70 15.61
C GLY A 134 0.58 -5.80 14.70
N ASN A 135 -0.73 -6.00 14.78
CA ASN A 135 -1.48 -6.98 14.02
C ASN A 135 -2.64 -6.30 13.26
N THR A 136 -3.50 -7.06 12.58
CA THR A 136 -4.57 -6.47 11.76
C THR A 136 -5.56 -5.60 12.55
N THR A 137 -5.67 -5.75 13.87
CA THR A 137 -6.56 -4.92 14.70
C THR A 137 -6.09 -3.46 14.80
N GLU A 138 -4.84 -3.18 14.43
CA GLU A 138 -4.24 -1.84 14.47
C GLU A 138 -4.17 -1.18 13.08
N MET A 139 -4.62 -1.87 12.00
CA MET A 139 -4.51 -1.38 10.62
C MET A 139 -5.47 -0.23 10.27
N SER A 140 -6.35 0.21 11.18
CA SER A 140 -7.34 1.26 10.89
C SER A 140 -6.73 2.65 10.59
N GLU A 141 -5.48 2.89 10.98
CA GLU A 141 -4.78 4.18 10.86
C GLU A 141 -3.49 4.06 10.05
N LEU A 142 -3.48 3.22 9.01
CA LEU A 142 -2.32 3.09 8.15
C LEU A 142 -2.00 4.40 7.43
N THR A 143 -0.72 4.74 7.41
CA THR A 143 -0.20 5.89 6.66
C THR A 143 0.83 5.43 5.64
N VAL A 144 0.71 5.95 4.43
CA VAL A 144 1.63 5.74 3.32
C VAL A 144 2.09 7.10 2.80
N ASN A 145 3.10 7.14 1.96
CA ASN A 145 3.54 8.38 1.35
C ASN A 145 2.44 8.96 0.45
N ASP A 146 2.25 10.28 0.48
CA ASP A 146 1.22 10.95 -0.32
C ASP A 146 1.40 10.70 -1.82
N ASN A 147 2.66 10.61 -2.27
CA ASN A 147 3.04 10.38 -3.66
C ASN A 147 3.12 8.90 -4.06
N SER A 148 2.77 7.98 -3.18
CA SER A 148 2.72 6.55 -3.49
C SER A 148 1.63 6.26 -4.52
N ASP A 149 1.96 5.49 -5.54
CA ASP A 149 1.04 5.03 -6.60
C ASP A 149 0.49 3.65 -6.30
N VAL A 150 1.37 2.78 -5.78
CA VAL A 150 1.10 1.39 -5.44
C VAL A 150 1.48 1.15 -3.99
N VAL A 151 0.69 0.39 -3.28
CA VAL A 151 0.95 -0.05 -1.91
C VAL A 151 0.93 -1.56 -1.88
N ILE A 152 2.05 -2.17 -1.49
CA ILE A 152 2.13 -3.59 -1.16
C ILE A 152 2.05 -3.70 0.36
N MET A 153 1.04 -4.37 0.88
CA MET A 153 0.76 -4.42 2.30
C MET A 153 0.79 -5.87 2.80
N ASP A 154 1.67 -6.15 3.77
CA ASP A 154 1.70 -7.46 4.42
C ASP A 154 0.34 -7.80 5.03
N ALA A 155 -0.12 -9.03 4.82
CA ALA A 155 -1.41 -9.50 5.32
C ALA A 155 -1.42 -9.79 6.83
N LEU A 156 -0.26 -9.67 7.51
CA LEU A 156 -0.06 -9.84 8.95
C LEU A 156 -0.51 -11.21 9.52
N GLN A 157 -0.62 -12.23 8.69
CA GLN A 157 -1.12 -13.55 9.09
C GLN A 157 -0.24 -14.20 10.17
N ILE A 158 1.11 -14.00 10.10
CA ILE A 158 2.03 -14.44 11.14
C ILE A 158 1.81 -13.67 12.44
N ALA A 159 1.62 -12.35 12.36
CA ALA A 159 1.37 -11.51 13.54
C ALA A 159 0.04 -11.87 14.21
N ASP A 160 -1.03 -11.99 13.41
CA ASP A 160 -2.35 -12.39 13.88
C ASP A 160 -2.37 -13.78 14.49
N TYR A 161 -1.66 -14.74 13.89
CA TYR A 161 -1.51 -16.09 14.42
C TYR A 161 -0.83 -16.07 15.79
N ASN A 162 0.25 -15.30 15.94
CA ASN A 162 0.98 -15.17 17.21
C ASN A 162 0.15 -14.48 18.31
N ASP A 163 -0.69 -13.52 17.92
CA ASP A 163 -1.54 -12.73 18.83
C ASP A 163 -2.94 -13.32 19.03
N GLU A 164 -3.19 -14.52 18.48
CA GLU A 164 -4.46 -15.24 18.58
C GLU A 164 -5.67 -14.41 18.08
N VAL A 165 -5.47 -13.58 17.02
CA VAL A 165 -6.55 -12.87 16.37
C VAL A 165 -7.45 -13.87 15.63
N LEU A 166 -8.77 -13.74 15.79
CA LEU A 166 -9.71 -14.65 15.13
C LEU A 166 -9.69 -14.46 13.62
N PRO A 167 -9.69 -15.54 12.80
CA PRO A 167 -9.62 -15.44 11.32
C PRO A 167 -10.67 -14.53 10.71
N GLU A 168 -11.94 -14.59 11.16
CA GLU A 168 -12.99 -13.71 10.62
C GLU A 168 -12.74 -12.23 10.94
N ARG A 169 -12.06 -11.95 12.07
CA ARG A 169 -11.72 -10.59 12.46
C ARG A 169 -10.51 -10.08 11.70
N ASN A 170 -9.50 -10.91 11.51
CA ASN A 170 -8.35 -10.66 10.66
C ASN A 170 -8.82 -10.24 9.27
N LEU A 171 -9.59 -11.08 8.61
CA LEU A 171 -10.10 -10.86 7.25
C LEU A 171 -10.87 -9.53 7.13
N SER A 172 -11.74 -9.22 8.12
CA SER A 172 -12.49 -7.96 8.14
C SER A 172 -11.57 -6.75 8.25
N ASN A 173 -10.62 -6.77 9.19
CA ASN A 173 -9.69 -5.66 9.42
C ASN A 173 -8.80 -5.41 8.19
N LEU A 174 -8.29 -6.48 7.60
CA LEU A 174 -7.43 -6.41 6.41
C LEU A 174 -8.19 -5.87 5.19
N THR A 175 -9.44 -6.32 5.00
CA THR A 175 -10.32 -5.80 3.94
C THR A 175 -10.62 -4.31 4.14
N ASP A 176 -10.90 -3.88 5.38
CA ASP A 176 -11.17 -2.47 5.70
C ASP A 176 -9.92 -1.60 5.44
N ALA A 177 -8.74 -2.08 5.83
CA ALA A 177 -7.48 -1.39 5.57
C ALA A 177 -7.18 -1.27 4.07
N TYR A 178 -7.36 -2.36 3.31
CA TYR A 178 -7.26 -2.37 1.85
C TYR A 178 -8.16 -1.31 1.22
N MET A 179 -9.45 -1.30 1.60
CA MET A 179 -10.43 -0.37 1.04
C MET A 179 -10.15 1.09 1.44
N ASN A 180 -9.62 1.33 2.62
CA ASN A 180 -9.23 2.68 3.04
C ASN A 180 -8.12 3.23 2.14
N LEU A 181 -7.08 2.45 1.83
CA LEU A 181 -6.01 2.84 0.92
C LEU A 181 -6.49 2.95 -0.53
N TYR A 182 -7.28 1.99 -1.00
CA TYR A 182 -7.87 1.99 -2.34
C TYR A 182 -8.71 3.26 -2.60
N ASN A 183 -9.48 3.71 -1.62
CA ASN A 183 -10.29 4.93 -1.71
C ASN A 183 -9.46 6.23 -1.79
N THR A 184 -8.14 6.15 -1.59
CA THR A 184 -7.20 7.28 -1.78
C THR A 184 -6.49 7.24 -3.13
N ASP A 185 -7.06 6.54 -4.12
CA ASP A 185 -6.55 6.39 -5.49
C ASP A 185 -5.21 5.63 -5.57
N LYS A 186 -4.95 4.77 -4.61
CA LYS A 186 -3.78 3.90 -4.63
C LYS A 186 -4.14 2.51 -5.16
N THR A 187 -3.24 1.90 -5.91
CA THR A 187 -3.36 0.47 -6.23
C THR A 187 -2.82 -0.32 -5.06
N VAL A 188 -3.67 -1.14 -4.43
CA VAL A 188 -3.29 -1.90 -3.23
C VAL A 188 -3.11 -3.36 -3.59
N ILE A 189 -2.03 -3.97 -3.12
CA ILE A 189 -1.70 -5.38 -3.28
C ILE A 189 -1.46 -5.96 -1.90
N LEU A 190 -2.11 -7.06 -1.57
CA LEU A 190 -1.86 -7.80 -0.34
C LEU A 190 -0.69 -8.77 -0.54
N LEU A 191 0.22 -8.81 0.41
CA LEU A 191 1.33 -9.72 0.46
C LEU A 191 1.05 -10.82 1.48
N GLY A 192 0.69 -12.01 1.01
CA GLY A 192 0.48 -13.18 1.86
C GLY A 192 1.79 -13.63 2.50
N ASN A 193 1.71 -14.09 3.75
CA ASN A 193 2.87 -14.58 4.48
C ASN A 193 3.24 -16.04 4.10
N PRO A 194 4.51 -16.43 4.27
CA PRO A 194 4.90 -17.83 4.18
C PRO A 194 4.47 -18.60 5.43
N ASN A 195 4.35 -19.93 5.35
CA ASN A 195 4.11 -20.76 6.54
C ASN A 195 5.41 -20.90 7.40
N ALA A 196 5.89 -19.76 7.90
CA ALA A 196 7.18 -19.64 8.58
C ALA A 196 7.26 -20.42 9.91
N HIS A 197 6.13 -20.70 10.52
CA HIS A 197 6.05 -21.47 11.76
C HIS A 197 5.80 -22.97 11.55
N GLU A 198 5.55 -23.40 10.30
CA GLU A 198 5.23 -24.78 9.92
C GLU A 198 4.08 -25.39 10.75
N HIS A 199 3.06 -24.57 11.07
CA HIS A 199 1.88 -24.97 11.83
C HIS A 199 0.68 -25.23 10.94
N GLU A 200 -0.03 -26.36 11.18
CA GLU A 200 -1.22 -26.73 10.42
C GLU A 200 -2.32 -25.65 10.48
N ASN A 201 -2.49 -24.97 11.61
CA ASN A 201 -3.50 -23.91 11.75
C ASN A 201 -3.13 -22.67 10.94
N LEU A 202 -1.85 -22.26 10.94
CA LEU A 202 -1.39 -21.15 10.10
C LEU A 202 -1.52 -21.51 8.62
N ALA A 203 -1.13 -22.72 8.22
CA ALA A 203 -1.29 -23.17 6.85
C ALA A 203 -2.76 -23.12 6.38
N ALA A 204 -3.70 -23.55 7.24
CA ALA A 204 -5.13 -23.50 6.93
C ALA A 204 -5.66 -22.06 6.82
N GLU A 205 -5.14 -21.12 7.60
CA GLU A 205 -5.46 -19.69 7.52
C GLU A 205 -4.92 -19.08 6.23
N LEU A 206 -3.66 -19.33 5.89
CA LEU A 206 -3.04 -18.87 4.64
C LEU A 206 -3.80 -19.35 3.41
N GLU A 207 -4.20 -20.65 3.37
CA GLU A 207 -5.00 -21.22 2.30
C GLU A 207 -6.38 -20.54 2.20
N SER A 208 -7.06 -20.35 3.33
CA SER A 208 -8.38 -19.71 3.40
C SER A 208 -8.35 -18.26 2.92
N ASP A 209 -7.33 -17.51 3.33
CA ASP A 209 -7.17 -16.12 2.92
C ASP A 209 -6.83 -16.00 1.44
N SER A 210 -5.93 -16.85 0.93
CA SER A 210 -5.60 -16.92 -0.50
C SER A 210 -6.84 -17.18 -1.34
N GLU A 211 -7.66 -18.18 -0.97
CA GLU A 211 -8.93 -18.48 -1.65
C GLU A 211 -9.91 -17.29 -1.60
N TYR A 212 -9.99 -16.60 -0.45
CA TYR A 212 -10.90 -15.48 -0.29
C TYR A 212 -10.47 -14.29 -1.16
N PHE A 213 -9.20 -13.85 -1.05
CA PHE A 213 -8.73 -12.65 -1.75
C PHE A 213 -8.72 -12.86 -3.26
N THR A 214 -8.20 -13.98 -3.75
CA THR A 214 -8.19 -14.29 -5.19
C THR A 214 -9.59 -14.52 -5.74
N GLY A 215 -10.49 -15.13 -4.95
CA GLY A 215 -11.89 -15.37 -5.35
C GLY A 215 -12.77 -14.12 -5.36
N ASN A 216 -12.33 -13.02 -4.75
CA ASN A 216 -13.02 -11.72 -4.71
C ASN A 216 -12.29 -10.61 -5.48
N ASP A 217 -11.40 -10.98 -6.40
CA ASP A 217 -10.68 -10.06 -7.29
C ASP A 217 -9.78 -9.02 -6.57
N TYR A 218 -9.28 -9.34 -5.37
CA TYR A 218 -8.23 -8.55 -4.73
C TYR A 218 -6.88 -8.87 -5.39
N PHE A 219 -6.02 -7.87 -5.49
CA PHE A 219 -4.62 -8.10 -5.82
C PHE A 219 -3.93 -8.76 -4.63
N TYR A 220 -3.51 -10.00 -4.79
CA TYR A 220 -2.91 -10.82 -3.73
C TYR A 220 -1.71 -11.59 -4.24
N ILE A 221 -0.58 -11.48 -3.55
CA ILE A 221 0.62 -12.26 -3.80
C ILE A 221 0.67 -13.40 -2.78
N ASP A 222 0.49 -14.61 -3.26
CA ASP A 222 0.49 -15.82 -2.43
C ASP A 222 1.92 -16.29 -2.19
N ASN A 223 2.31 -16.41 -0.92
CA ASN A 223 3.60 -16.91 -0.50
C ASN A 223 3.51 -18.17 0.39
N GLN A 224 2.33 -18.80 0.52
CA GLN A 224 2.16 -19.96 1.39
C GLN A 224 3.09 -21.14 1.03
N GLU A 225 3.48 -21.28 -0.23
CA GLU A 225 4.36 -22.33 -0.73
C GLU A 225 5.86 -21.96 -0.63
N VAL A 226 6.19 -20.74 -0.21
CA VAL A 226 7.58 -20.32 0.02
C VAL A 226 8.13 -21.08 1.21
N MET A 227 9.19 -21.86 0.98
CA MET A 227 9.71 -22.81 1.96
C MET A 227 11.24 -22.75 2.06
N SER A 228 11.75 -23.01 3.26
CA SER A 228 13.18 -23.18 3.55
C SER A 228 13.32 -24.21 4.66
N ASP A 229 14.47 -24.85 4.79
CA ASP A 229 14.79 -25.79 5.88
C ASP A 229 14.69 -25.16 7.27
N ASN A 230 14.75 -23.81 7.34
CA ASN A 230 14.65 -23.05 8.58
C ASN A 230 13.95 -21.69 8.27
N PRO A 231 12.62 -21.68 8.13
CA PRO A 231 11.89 -20.53 7.61
C PRO A 231 11.90 -19.31 8.53
N TYR A 232 12.06 -19.50 9.85
CA TYR A 232 12.00 -18.44 10.84
C TYR A 232 13.11 -18.56 11.89
N ASP A 233 13.84 -17.47 12.09
CA ASP A 233 14.86 -17.35 13.13
C ASP A 233 14.22 -16.87 14.45
N TYR A 234 13.88 -17.79 15.31
CA TYR A 234 13.24 -17.51 16.61
C TYR A 234 14.15 -16.75 17.60
N ASP A 235 15.48 -16.84 17.43
CA ASP A 235 16.41 -16.12 18.30
C ASP A 235 16.41 -14.62 18.01
N ASN A 236 16.24 -14.24 16.74
CA ASN A 236 16.21 -12.86 16.27
C ASN A 236 14.80 -12.37 15.92
N ASN A 237 13.80 -13.22 15.99
CA ASN A 237 12.40 -12.92 15.62
C ASN A 237 12.29 -12.39 14.18
N GLN A 238 12.94 -13.07 13.22
CA GLN A 238 13.01 -12.67 11.82
C GLN A 238 12.74 -13.84 10.87
N LEU A 239 12.26 -13.51 9.68
CA LEU A 239 12.24 -14.45 8.58
C LEU A 239 13.67 -14.78 8.14
N ASN A 240 13.85 -16.03 7.69
CA ASN A 240 15.13 -16.42 7.11
C ASN A 240 15.37 -15.64 5.79
N PRO A 241 16.58 -15.13 5.55
CA PRO A 241 16.89 -14.42 4.30
C PRO A 241 16.55 -15.18 3.02
N ALA A 242 16.62 -16.52 3.00
CA ALA A 242 16.21 -17.31 1.86
C ALA A 242 14.70 -17.27 1.59
N ILE A 243 13.88 -17.14 2.64
CA ILE A 243 12.44 -16.91 2.52
C ILE A 243 12.17 -15.53 1.90
N GLU A 244 12.85 -14.50 2.41
CA GLU A 244 12.71 -13.14 1.87
C GLU A 244 13.17 -13.04 0.41
N ASP A 245 14.26 -13.70 0.01
CA ASP A 245 14.73 -13.75 -1.38
C ASP A 245 13.66 -14.34 -2.32
N GLU A 246 12.99 -15.39 -1.88
CA GLU A 246 11.93 -16.02 -2.66
C GLU A 246 10.67 -15.12 -2.72
N MET A 247 10.29 -14.48 -1.61
CA MET A 247 9.20 -13.50 -1.58
C MET A 247 9.49 -12.29 -2.48
N ILE A 248 10.72 -11.77 -2.47
CA ILE A 248 11.16 -10.69 -3.38
C ILE A 248 11.02 -11.13 -4.84
N SER A 249 11.40 -12.36 -5.14
CA SER A 249 11.25 -12.94 -6.48
C SER A 249 9.77 -13.05 -6.88
N ASN A 250 8.89 -13.46 -5.94
CA ASN A 250 7.45 -13.54 -6.17
C ASN A 250 6.83 -12.16 -6.40
N ILE A 251 7.22 -11.15 -5.61
CA ILE A 251 6.77 -9.76 -5.81
C ILE A 251 7.20 -9.25 -7.18
N SER A 252 8.48 -9.40 -7.53
CA SER A 252 8.99 -8.98 -8.84
C SER A 252 8.26 -9.68 -9.98
N GLY A 253 8.08 -11.01 -9.90
CA GLY A 253 7.38 -11.80 -10.92
C GLY A 253 5.86 -11.53 -10.99
N TYR A 254 5.24 -11.10 -9.87
CA TYR A 254 3.84 -10.65 -9.86
C TYR A 254 3.67 -9.30 -10.56
N LEU A 255 4.59 -8.37 -10.31
CA LEU A 255 4.51 -7.01 -10.85
C LEU A 255 4.90 -6.95 -12.32
N ILE A 256 6.01 -7.58 -12.72
CA ILE A 256 6.73 -7.32 -13.97
C ILE A 256 6.74 -8.58 -14.84
N GLN A 257 6.56 -8.37 -16.17
CA GLN A 257 6.57 -9.42 -17.18
C GLN A 257 7.99 -9.90 -17.52
#